data_5b003e5215697ddfb4779b8f76d4f4e3
#
_entry.id   5b003e5215697ddfb4779b8f76d4f4e3
#
_cell.length_a   1.000
_cell.length_b   1.000
_cell.length_c   1.000
_cell.angle_alpha   90.00
_cell.angle_beta   90.00
_cell.angle_gamma   90.00
#
_symmetry.space_group_name_H-M   'P 1'
#
loop_
_entity.id
_entity.type
_entity.pdbx_description
1 polymer ?
#
loop_
_entity_poly.entity_id
_entity_poly.type
_entity_poly.pdbx_seq_one_letter_code
_entity_poly.pdbx_strand_id
1 'polypeptide(L)'
;MATSMDLIKPLVTLVAIVNPLGIVPFFIHYTQGYSHAQRQRTARVSALSAFLVISLSALLGQQLLNFFGISIASFQVGGGLLLLISSLSMLNAQPAEAKGSAEEVRATEAKAAMGASIAVVPLTIPLLTGPATISTMVIYATQSRHWWELGLLVGYGVVVAVISALTFSLADPISRVLGKTGINVMTRLMGLILAALAVEVMATGLGKLFPILERAG
;
A
#
# COMPACT_ATOMS: atom_id res chain seq x y z
N MET A 1 22.66 -17.40 -0.04
CA MET A 1 21.49 -17.68 -0.90
C MET A 1 20.29 -17.10 -0.16
N ALA A 2 19.56 -16.12 -0.77
CA ALA A 2 18.29 -15.66 -0.21
C ALA A 2 17.33 -16.86 -0.19
N THR A 3 16.70 -17.13 0.95
CA THR A 3 15.70 -18.19 1.02
C THR A 3 14.48 -17.78 0.20
N SER A 4 13.73 -18.72 -0.36
CA SER A 4 12.49 -18.43 -1.11
C SER A 4 11.49 -17.61 -0.29
N MET A 5 11.55 -17.72 1.04
CA MET A 5 10.74 -16.92 1.98
C MET A 5 11.13 -15.43 1.95
N ASP A 6 12.41 -15.09 1.80
CA ASP A 6 12.87 -13.70 1.75
C ASP A 6 12.39 -12.99 0.48
N LEU A 7 12.21 -13.71 -0.62
CA LEU A 7 11.69 -13.16 -1.87
C LEU A 7 10.17 -12.95 -1.87
N ILE A 8 9.42 -13.76 -1.15
CA ILE A 8 7.95 -13.66 -1.09
C ILE A 8 7.48 -12.58 -0.10
N LYS A 9 8.25 -12.35 0.98
CA LYS A 9 7.88 -11.39 2.03
C LYS A 9 7.52 -10.00 1.51
N PRO A 10 8.29 -9.34 0.60
CA PRO A 10 7.91 -8.04 0.06
C PRO A 10 6.59 -8.06 -0.71
N LEU A 11 6.32 -9.12 -1.49
CA LEU A 11 5.06 -9.24 -2.23
C LEU A 11 3.87 -9.36 -1.30
N VAL A 12 3.94 -10.25 -0.30
CA VAL A 12 2.86 -10.45 0.69
C VAL A 12 2.61 -9.15 1.45
N THR A 13 3.67 -8.47 1.87
CA THR A 13 3.58 -7.18 2.57
C THR A 13 2.88 -6.13 1.70
N LEU A 14 3.27 -6.01 0.42
CA LEU A 14 2.64 -5.06 -0.50
C LEU A 14 1.16 -5.36 -0.72
N VAL A 15 0.80 -6.62 -0.96
CA VAL A 15 -0.61 -7.02 -1.13
C VAL A 15 -1.42 -6.71 0.13
N ALA A 16 -0.84 -6.94 1.32
CA ALA A 16 -1.49 -6.65 2.59
C ALA A 16 -1.69 -5.14 2.82
N ILE A 17 -0.68 -4.31 2.53
CA ILE A 17 -0.76 -2.84 2.70
C ILE A 17 -1.74 -2.23 1.71
N VAL A 18 -1.62 -2.61 0.42
CA VAL A 18 -2.47 -2.10 -0.65
C VAL A 18 -3.91 -2.52 -0.42
N ASN A 19 -4.13 -3.77 0.04
CA ASN A 19 -5.42 -4.35 0.42
C ASN A 19 -6.55 -4.00 -0.57
N PRO A 20 -6.48 -4.45 -1.83
CA PRO A 20 -7.48 -4.09 -2.83
C PRO A 20 -8.91 -4.50 -2.44
N LEU A 21 -9.05 -5.61 -1.68
CA LEU A 21 -10.35 -6.09 -1.20
C LEU A 21 -11.02 -5.09 -0.24
N GLY A 22 -10.25 -4.48 0.65
CA GLY A 22 -10.74 -3.46 1.57
C GLY A 22 -11.23 -2.19 0.87
N ILE A 23 -10.77 -1.96 -0.37
CA ILE A 23 -11.15 -0.78 -1.17
C ILE A 23 -12.40 -1.07 -2.04
N VAL A 24 -12.81 -2.33 -2.20
CA VAL A 24 -13.99 -2.70 -3.03
C VAL A 24 -15.24 -1.88 -2.71
N PRO A 25 -15.66 -1.67 -1.45
CA PRO A 25 -16.85 -0.86 -1.15
C PRO A 25 -16.71 0.57 -1.66
N PHE A 26 -15.53 1.17 -1.56
CA PHE A 26 -15.25 2.53 -2.05
C PHE A 26 -15.24 2.57 -3.57
N PHE A 27 -14.64 1.58 -4.23
CA PHE A 27 -14.68 1.47 -5.68
C PHE A 27 -16.13 1.42 -6.19
N ILE A 28 -16.99 0.60 -5.58
CA ILE A 28 -18.40 0.51 -5.94
C ILE A 28 -19.10 1.85 -5.71
N HIS A 29 -18.87 2.50 -4.56
CA HIS A 29 -19.46 3.80 -4.22
C HIS A 29 -19.10 4.87 -5.24
N TYR A 30 -17.82 5.05 -5.54
CA TYR A 30 -17.32 6.08 -6.45
C TYR A 30 -17.64 5.82 -7.93
N THR A 31 -17.97 4.58 -8.28
CA THR A 31 -18.34 4.21 -9.66
C THR A 31 -19.83 3.98 -9.83
N GLN A 32 -20.67 4.39 -8.86
CA GLN A 32 -22.11 4.38 -9.00
C GLN A 32 -22.53 5.22 -10.21
N GLY A 33 -23.41 4.68 -11.04
CA GLY A 33 -23.86 5.35 -12.27
C GLY A 33 -22.90 5.25 -13.46
N TYR A 34 -21.70 4.66 -13.30
CA TYR A 34 -20.79 4.43 -14.41
C TYR A 34 -21.25 3.24 -15.27
N SER A 35 -21.07 3.37 -16.59
CA SER A 35 -21.21 2.23 -17.50
C SER A 35 -20.13 1.19 -17.21
N HIS A 36 -20.35 -0.06 -17.63
CA HIS A 36 -19.37 -1.14 -17.46
C HIS A 36 -18.00 -0.76 -18.06
N ALA A 37 -17.99 -0.11 -19.23
CA ALA A 37 -16.75 0.33 -19.88
C ALA A 37 -16.01 1.41 -19.04
N GLN A 38 -16.73 2.35 -18.44
CA GLN A 38 -16.16 3.38 -17.57
C GLN A 38 -15.58 2.76 -16.29
N ARG A 39 -16.27 1.82 -15.66
CA ARG A 39 -15.79 1.10 -14.47
C ARG A 39 -14.51 0.31 -14.77
N GLN A 40 -14.46 -0.40 -15.89
CA GLN A 40 -13.28 -1.13 -16.34
C GLN A 40 -12.10 -0.20 -16.62
N ARG A 41 -12.36 0.95 -17.24
CA ARG A 41 -11.33 1.98 -17.45
C ARG A 41 -10.81 2.50 -16.11
N THR A 42 -11.69 2.82 -15.17
CA THR A 42 -11.32 3.26 -13.81
C THR A 42 -10.45 2.22 -13.10
N ALA A 43 -10.85 0.93 -13.14
CA ALA A 43 -10.07 -0.15 -12.55
C ALA A 43 -8.65 -0.25 -13.14
N ARG A 44 -8.51 -0.17 -14.48
CA ARG A 44 -7.20 -0.23 -15.15
C ARG A 44 -6.33 0.98 -14.83
N VAL A 45 -6.90 2.19 -14.85
CA VAL A 45 -6.15 3.42 -14.55
C VAL A 45 -5.69 3.40 -13.09
N SER A 46 -6.54 2.99 -12.15
CA SER A 46 -6.16 2.85 -10.74
C SER A 46 -5.03 1.84 -10.55
N ALA A 47 -5.11 0.68 -11.20
CA ALA A 47 -4.08 -0.35 -11.15
C ALA A 47 -2.75 0.13 -11.75
N LEU A 48 -2.79 0.80 -12.90
CA LEU A 48 -1.60 1.38 -13.55
C LEU A 48 -0.96 2.46 -12.67
N SER A 49 -1.77 3.34 -12.09
CA SER A 49 -1.27 4.37 -11.17
C SER A 49 -0.62 3.76 -9.95
N ALA A 50 -1.20 2.70 -9.37
CA ALA A 50 -0.59 1.96 -8.26
C ALA A 50 0.76 1.35 -8.66
N PHE A 51 0.84 0.71 -9.82
CA PHE A 51 2.09 0.20 -10.37
C PHE A 51 3.15 1.29 -10.51
N LEU A 52 2.78 2.46 -11.08
CA LEU A 52 3.71 3.59 -11.23
C LEU A 52 4.22 4.10 -9.89
N VAL A 53 3.35 4.29 -8.90
CA VAL A 53 3.76 4.75 -7.56
C VAL A 53 4.69 3.75 -6.91
N ILE A 54 4.37 2.46 -6.93
CA ILE A 54 5.19 1.39 -6.36
C ILE A 54 6.56 1.35 -7.05
N SER A 55 6.58 1.38 -8.39
CA SER A 55 7.82 1.30 -9.17
C SER A 55 8.72 2.54 -8.98
N LEU A 56 8.14 3.75 -9.00
CA LEU A 56 8.88 4.98 -8.77
C LEU A 56 9.43 5.02 -7.34
N SER A 57 8.67 4.55 -6.35
CA SER A 57 9.15 4.46 -4.96
C SER A 57 10.33 3.51 -4.82
N ALA A 58 10.30 2.36 -5.52
CA ALA A 58 11.41 1.42 -5.52
C ALA A 58 12.66 1.98 -6.20
N LEU A 59 12.50 2.65 -7.34
CA LEU A 59 13.62 3.10 -8.16
C LEU A 59 14.24 4.41 -7.67
N LEU A 60 13.44 5.33 -7.13
CA LEU A 60 13.86 6.68 -6.76
C LEU A 60 13.94 6.91 -5.25
N GLY A 61 13.40 6.00 -4.44
CA GLY A 61 13.29 6.22 -3.00
C GLY A 61 14.64 6.41 -2.31
N GLN A 62 15.65 5.60 -2.66
CA GLN A 62 16.98 5.74 -2.09
C GLN A 62 17.64 7.08 -2.46
N GLN A 63 17.48 7.53 -3.69
CA GLN A 63 18.00 8.81 -4.16
C GLN A 63 17.36 9.98 -3.41
N LEU A 64 16.05 9.89 -3.15
CA LEU A 64 15.34 10.88 -2.35
C LEU A 64 15.86 10.93 -0.92
N LEU A 65 16.06 9.77 -0.26
CA LEU A 65 16.64 9.72 1.08
C LEU A 65 18.03 10.36 1.14
N ASN A 66 18.88 10.04 0.17
CA ASN A 66 20.23 10.60 0.07
C ASN A 66 20.19 12.13 -0.17
N PHE A 67 19.28 12.60 -1.02
CA PHE A 67 19.11 14.02 -1.31
C PHE A 67 18.70 14.82 -0.05
N PHE A 68 17.82 14.27 0.79
CA PHE A 68 17.41 14.90 2.04
C PHE A 68 18.34 14.62 3.22
N GLY A 69 19.38 13.80 3.04
CA GLY A 69 20.28 13.40 4.14
C GLY A 69 19.60 12.52 5.20
N ILE A 70 18.54 11.81 4.85
CA ILE A 70 17.78 10.96 5.77
C ILE A 70 18.41 9.57 5.83
N SER A 71 18.76 9.11 7.05
CA SER A 71 19.28 7.76 7.22
C SER A 71 18.19 6.69 6.96
N ILE A 72 18.60 5.55 6.41
CA ILE A 72 17.70 4.40 6.20
C ILE A 72 17.10 3.96 7.53
N ALA A 73 17.87 3.99 8.61
CA ALA A 73 17.41 3.61 9.95
C ALA A 73 16.28 4.52 10.45
N SER A 74 16.45 5.85 10.33
CA SER A 74 15.39 6.81 10.68
C SER A 74 14.15 6.63 9.81
N PHE A 75 14.34 6.38 8.51
CA PHE A 75 13.26 6.13 7.58
C PHE A 75 12.50 4.82 7.88
N GLN A 76 13.21 3.76 8.35
CA GLN A 76 12.59 2.53 8.81
C GLN A 76 11.69 2.75 10.03
N VAL A 77 12.12 3.55 11.00
CA VAL A 77 11.28 3.89 12.17
C VAL A 77 10.05 4.68 11.74
N GLY A 78 10.20 5.75 10.96
CA GLY A 78 9.09 6.55 10.45
C GLY A 78 8.13 5.75 9.56
N GLY A 79 8.68 4.97 8.62
CA GLY A 79 7.89 4.10 7.73
C GLY A 79 7.16 3.00 8.50
N GLY A 80 7.79 2.39 9.50
CA GLY A 80 7.16 1.42 10.39
C GLY A 80 6.02 2.04 11.22
N LEU A 81 6.18 3.29 11.67
CA LEU A 81 5.11 4.02 12.33
C LEU A 81 3.90 4.25 11.39
N LEU A 82 4.13 4.64 10.15
CA LEU A 82 3.07 4.79 9.15
C LEU A 82 2.37 3.46 8.86
N LEU A 83 3.14 2.35 8.79
CA LEU A 83 2.58 1.00 8.69
C LEU A 83 1.71 0.65 9.90
N LEU A 84 2.16 0.97 11.12
CA LEU A 84 1.41 0.71 12.34
C LEU A 84 0.09 1.50 12.36
N ILE A 85 0.10 2.77 12.02
CA ILE A 85 -1.11 3.60 11.92
C ILE A 85 -2.07 2.99 10.88
N SER A 86 -1.59 2.61 9.72
CA SER A 86 -2.39 1.95 8.69
C SER A 86 -2.99 0.64 9.19
N SER A 87 -2.22 -0.18 9.91
CA SER A 87 -2.67 -1.46 10.44
C SER A 87 -3.76 -1.29 11.50
N LEU A 88 -3.59 -0.35 12.43
CA LEU A 88 -4.59 -0.04 13.47
C LEU A 88 -5.92 0.41 12.88
N SER A 89 -5.88 1.20 11.82
CA SER A 89 -7.09 1.63 11.12
C SER A 89 -7.78 0.48 10.39
N MET A 90 -7.00 -0.46 9.81
CA MET A 90 -7.55 -1.70 9.23
C MET A 90 -8.20 -2.59 10.30
N LEU A 91 -7.61 -2.69 11.50
CA LEU A 91 -8.18 -3.42 12.63
C LEU A 91 -9.51 -2.82 13.10
N ASN A 92 -9.63 -1.50 13.04
CA ASN A 92 -10.87 -0.78 13.36
C ASN A 92 -11.91 -0.81 12.23
N ALA A 93 -11.65 -1.53 11.14
CA ALA A 93 -12.50 -1.61 9.94
C ALA A 93 -12.75 -0.25 9.25
N GLN A 94 -11.78 0.66 9.32
CA GLN A 94 -11.79 1.98 8.66
C GLN A 94 -10.68 2.07 7.59
N PRO A 95 -10.69 1.23 6.53
CA PRO A 95 -9.56 1.10 5.62
C PRO A 95 -9.26 2.34 4.79
N ALA A 96 -10.26 3.16 4.53
CA ALA A 96 -10.12 4.33 3.68
C ALA A 96 -9.63 5.58 4.42
N GLU A 97 -10.13 5.77 5.64
CA GLU A 97 -9.73 6.90 6.48
C GLU A 97 -8.29 6.78 6.99
N ALA A 98 -7.79 5.54 7.03
CA ALA A 98 -6.42 5.23 7.45
C ALA A 98 -5.34 5.62 6.45
N LYS A 99 -5.67 5.72 5.18
CA LYS A 99 -4.71 5.93 4.09
C LYS A 99 -4.61 7.40 3.65
N GLY A 100 -5.52 8.24 4.13
CA GLY A 100 -5.49 9.68 3.91
C GLY A 100 -6.14 10.41 5.08
N SER A 101 -5.79 11.67 5.30
CA SER A 101 -6.52 12.49 6.26
C SER A 101 -7.98 12.65 5.83
N ALA A 102 -8.91 12.79 6.78
CA ALA A 102 -10.32 13.04 6.48
C ALA A 102 -10.51 14.29 5.58
N GLU A 103 -9.59 15.25 5.66
CA GLU A 103 -9.55 16.43 4.80
C GLU A 103 -9.12 16.10 3.37
N GLU A 104 -8.13 15.21 3.18
CA GLU A 104 -7.71 14.75 1.85
C GLU A 104 -8.81 13.96 1.14
N VAL A 105 -9.53 13.11 1.87
CA VAL A 105 -10.68 12.38 1.34
C VAL A 105 -11.78 13.35 0.92
N ARG A 106 -12.16 14.30 1.76
CA ARG A 106 -13.18 15.32 1.44
C ARG A 106 -12.77 16.27 0.32
N ALA A 107 -11.51 16.73 0.30
CA ALA A 107 -11.00 17.58 -0.77
C ALA A 107 -10.99 16.83 -2.12
N THR A 108 -10.82 15.53 -2.07
CA THR A 108 -10.79 14.66 -3.23
C THR A 108 -12.19 14.34 -3.73
N GLU A 109 -13.16 14.15 -2.82
CA GLU A 109 -14.59 14.05 -3.17
C GLU A 109 -15.08 15.32 -3.86
N ALA A 110 -14.70 16.49 -3.36
CA ALA A 110 -15.03 17.77 -4.00
C ALA A 110 -14.41 17.90 -5.39
N LYS A 111 -13.16 17.47 -5.62
CA LYS A 111 -12.50 17.45 -6.93
C LYS A 111 -13.12 16.44 -7.88
N ALA A 112 -13.53 15.26 -7.38
CA ALA A 112 -14.22 14.25 -8.17
C ALA A 112 -15.58 14.76 -8.67
N ALA A 113 -16.31 15.49 -7.83
CA ALA A 113 -17.55 16.18 -8.22
C ALA A 113 -17.34 17.24 -9.32
N MET A 114 -16.12 17.77 -9.47
CA MET A 114 -15.71 18.74 -10.53
C MET A 114 -15.18 18.05 -11.80
N GLY A 115 -15.35 16.72 -11.96
CA GLY A 115 -14.97 16.00 -13.20
C GLY A 115 -13.51 15.54 -13.25
N ALA A 116 -12.75 15.59 -12.15
CA ALA A 116 -11.41 15.02 -12.08
C ALA A 116 -11.45 13.47 -12.19
N SER A 117 -10.36 12.87 -12.66
CA SER A 117 -10.29 11.41 -12.83
C SER A 117 -10.33 10.70 -11.47
N ILE A 118 -11.45 10.06 -11.14
CA ILE A 118 -11.65 9.26 -9.93
C ILE A 118 -10.66 8.09 -9.83
N ALA A 119 -10.12 7.63 -10.96
CA ALA A 119 -9.20 6.50 -11.01
C ALA A 119 -7.85 6.82 -10.35
N VAL A 120 -7.36 8.05 -10.43
CA VAL A 120 -6.06 8.46 -9.86
C VAL A 120 -6.27 9.04 -8.47
N VAL A 121 -7.27 9.89 -8.31
CA VAL A 121 -7.63 10.58 -7.08
C VAL A 121 -9.13 10.42 -6.87
N PRO A 122 -9.63 9.74 -5.85
CA PRO A 122 -9.05 9.19 -4.63
C PRO A 122 -8.64 7.71 -4.67
N LEU A 123 -8.96 6.94 -5.71
CA LEU A 123 -8.82 5.48 -5.66
C LEU A 123 -7.36 5.00 -5.57
N THR A 124 -6.42 5.69 -6.23
CA THR A 124 -5.00 5.28 -6.18
C THR A 124 -4.25 6.02 -5.09
N ILE A 125 -4.31 7.33 -5.10
CA ILE A 125 -3.63 8.19 -4.14
C ILE A 125 -4.73 8.99 -3.41
N PRO A 126 -4.96 8.80 -2.11
CA PRO A 126 -4.20 8.05 -1.12
C PRO A 126 -4.66 6.61 -0.84
N LEU A 127 -5.81 6.14 -1.39
CA LEU A 127 -6.45 4.91 -0.92
C LEU A 127 -5.65 3.63 -1.23
N LEU A 128 -5.18 3.44 -2.46
CA LEU A 128 -4.50 2.22 -2.88
C LEU A 128 -3.00 2.26 -2.53
N THR A 129 -2.33 3.39 -2.79
CA THR A 129 -0.89 3.54 -2.57
C THR A 129 -0.60 4.73 -1.66
N GLY A 130 -0.93 4.58 -0.38
CA GLY A 130 -0.67 5.58 0.64
C GLY A 130 0.79 5.66 1.09
N PRO A 131 1.12 6.57 2.02
CA PRO A 131 2.48 6.76 2.53
C PRO A 131 3.14 5.48 3.02
N ALA A 132 2.38 4.57 3.63
CA ALA A 132 2.87 3.27 4.10
C ALA A 132 3.39 2.39 2.94
N THR A 133 2.70 2.37 1.78
CA THR A 133 3.14 1.63 0.60
C THR A 133 4.46 2.20 0.06
N ILE A 134 4.55 3.54 -0.05
CA ILE A 134 5.74 4.24 -0.51
C ILE A 134 6.92 3.93 0.42
N SER A 135 6.74 4.13 1.74
CA SER A 135 7.79 3.87 2.74
C SER A 135 8.29 2.43 2.68
N THR A 136 7.38 1.47 2.58
CA THR A 136 7.73 0.05 2.51
C THR A 136 8.54 -0.27 1.26
N MET A 137 8.15 0.28 0.09
CA MET A 137 8.91 0.08 -1.14
C MET A 137 10.31 0.67 -1.08
N VAL A 138 10.44 1.87 -0.52
CA VAL A 138 11.76 2.50 -0.31
C VAL A 138 12.61 1.64 0.62
N ILE A 139 12.05 1.14 1.74
CA ILE A 139 12.75 0.28 2.68
C ILE A 139 13.27 -0.99 1.99
N TYR A 140 12.43 -1.70 1.23
CA TYR A 140 12.86 -2.89 0.50
C TYR A 140 13.90 -2.57 -0.58
N ALA A 141 13.73 -1.45 -1.30
CA ALA A 141 14.71 -1.01 -2.30
C ALA A 141 16.08 -0.70 -1.68
N THR A 142 16.13 -0.11 -0.49
CA THR A 142 17.40 0.18 0.22
C THR A 142 18.09 -1.08 0.77
N GLN A 143 17.36 -2.19 0.91
CA GLN A 143 17.91 -3.48 1.32
C GLN A 143 18.42 -4.30 0.13
N SER A 144 18.06 -3.93 -1.10
CA SER A 144 18.48 -4.60 -2.33
C SER A 144 19.99 -4.39 -2.56
N ARG A 145 20.69 -5.49 -2.80
CA ARG A 145 22.14 -5.50 -3.05
C ARG A 145 22.49 -5.57 -4.53
N HIS A 146 21.55 -6.09 -5.34
CA HIS A 146 21.74 -6.35 -6.75
C HIS A 146 20.64 -5.67 -7.58
N TRP A 147 20.98 -5.24 -8.77
CA TRP A 147 20.03 -4.57 -9.68
C TRP A 147 18.80 -5.45 -10.06
N TRP A 148 18.96 -6.77 -10.11
CA TRP A 148 17.86 -7.69 -10.40
C TRP A 148 16.83 -7.75 -9.26
N GLU A 149 17.21 -7.47 -8.00
CA GLU A 149 16.30 -7.37 -6.86
C GLU A 149 15.38 -6.16 -7.00
N LEU A 150 15.90 -5.03 -7.50
CA LEU A 150 15.06 -3.87 -7.86
C LEU A 150 14.08 -4.24 -8.99
N GLY A 151 14.53 -5.03 -9.98
CA GLY A 151 13.66 -5.57 -11.02
C GLY A 151 12.53 -6.44 -10.45
N LEU A 152 12.82 -7.25 -9.43
CA LEU A 152 11.81 -8.04 -8.72
C LEU A 152 10.80 -7.15 -7.99
N LEU A 153 11.24 -6.07 -7.34
CA LEU A 153 10.34 -5.12 -6.67
C LEU A 153 9.38 -4.46 -7.66
N VAL A 154 9.88 -4.07 -8.83
CA VAL A 154 9.02 -3.59 -9.94
C VAL A 154 8.06 -4.69 -10.40
N GLY A 155 8.53 -5.93 -10.51
CA GLY A 155 7.70 -7.11 -10.81
C GLY A 155 6.58 -7.32 -9.79
N TYR A 156 6.85 -7.14 -8.50
CA TYR A 156 5.80 -7.18 -7.47
C TYR A 156 4.79 -6.05 -7.65
N GLY A 157 5.23 -4.87 -8.08
CA GLY A 157 4.34 -3.78 -8.47
C GLY A 157 3.36 -4.19 -9.59
N VAL A 158 3.85 -4.93 -10.60
CA VAL A 158 2.98 -5.50 -11.65
C VAL A 158 1.97 -6.48 -11.06
N VAL A 159 2.41 -7.40 -10.19
CA VAL A 159 1.51 -8.38 -9.55
C VAL A 159 0.43 -7.68 -8.74
N VAL A 160 0.80 -6.69 -7.92
CA VAL A 160 -0.16 -5.89 -7.13
C VAL A 160 -1.14 -5.15 -8.04
N ALA A 161 -0.66 -4.57 -9.14
CA ALA A 161 -1.53 -3.90 -10.12
C ALA A 161 -2.53 -4.88 -10.77
N VAL A 162 -2.08 -6.07 -11.15
CA VAL A 162 -2.95 -7.11 -11.72
C VAL A 162 -4.00 -7.55 -10.70
N ILE A 163 -3.59 -7.83 -9.44
CA ILE A 163 -4.52 -8.20 -8.37
C ILE A 163 -5.55 -7.09 -8.15
N SER A 164 -5.12 -5.82 -8.11
CA SER A 164 -6.01 -4.67 -7.94
C SER A 164 -6.99 -4.52 -9.11
N ALA A 165 -6.51 -4.64 -10.35
CA ALA A 165 -7.36 -4.58 -11.54
C ALA A 165 -8.42 -5.69 -11.56
N LEU A 166 -8.02 -6.93 -11.23
CA LEU A 166 -8.93 -8.06 -11.13
C LEU A 166 -9.95 -7.86 -10.00
N THR A 167 -9.50 -7.44 -8.82
CA THR A 167 -10.39 -7.18 -7.68
C THR A 167 -11.44 -6.11 -8.02
N PHE A 168 -11.04 -5.02 -8.65
CA PHE A 168 -11.98 -3.95 -9.03
C PHE A 168 -12.88 -4.36 -10.21
N SER A 169 -12.37 -5.13 -11.16
CA SER A 169 -13.18 -5.66 -12.26
C SER A 169 -14.25 -6.66 -11.76
N LEU A 170 -13.95 -7.37 -10.67
CA LEU A 170 -14.82 -8.32 -10.01
C LEU A 170 -15.47 -7.76 -8.73
N ALA A 171 -15.50 -6.43 -8.56
CA ALA A 171 -15.97 -5.79 -7.34
C ALA A 171 -17.41 -6.19 -6.98
N ASP A 172 -18.33 -6.23 -7.96
CA ASP A 172 -19.72 -6.61 -7.73
C ASP A 172 -19.87 -8.07 -7.25
N PRO A 173 -19.33 -9.10 -7.92
CA PRO A 173 -19.38 -10.47 -7.42
C PRO A 173 -18.66 -10.64 -6.08
N ILE A 174 -17.50 -10.02 -5.88
CA ILE A 174 -16.79 -10.04 -4.60
C ILE A 174 -17.66 -9.48 -3.47
N SER A 175 -18.27 -8.32 -3.69
CA SER A 175 -19.15 -7.70 -2.70
C SER A 175 -20.40 -8.53 -2.39
N ARG A 176 -20.94 -9.24 -3.37
CA ARG A 176 -22.11 -10.14 -3.17
C ARG A 176 -21.73 -11.38 -2.37
N VAL A 177 -20.57 -11.99 -2.63
CA VAL A 177 -20.14 -13.24 -1.99
C VAL A 177 -19.64 -12.99 -0.57
N LEU A 178 -18.72 -12.04 -0.40
CA LEU A 178 -18.12 -11.76 0.91
C LEU A 178 -19.03 -10.89 1.78
N GLY A 179 -19.83 -10.02 1.18
CA GLY A 179 -20.59 -9.01 1.89
C GLY A 179 -19.68 -8.04 2.65
N LYS A 180 -20.27 -7.10 3.36
CA LYS A 180 -19.53 -6.13 4.19
C LYS A 180 -18.73 -6.84 5.31
N THR A 181 -19.30 -7.87 5.91
CA THR A 181 -18.68 -8.61 7.01
C THR A 181 -17.44 -9.37 6.55
N GLY A 182 -17.50 -10.08 5.42
CA GLY A 182 -16.34 -10.82 4.89
C GLY A 182 -15.19 -9.89 4.50
N ILE A 183 -15.49 -8.77 3.84
CA ILE A 183 -14.49 -7.75 3.50
C ILE A 183 -13.83 -7.18 4.76
N ASN A 184 -14.62 -6.88 5.81
CA ASN A 184 -14.10 -6.37 7.07
C ASN A 184 -13.21 -7.40 7.78
N VAL A 185 -13.58 -8.67 7.79
CA VAL A 185 -12.77 -9.74 8.40
C VAL A 185 -11.43 -9.85 7.67
N MET A 186 -11.43 -9.89 6.33
CA MET A 186 -10.20 -9.93 5.54
C MET A 186 -9.31 -8.70 5.80
N THR A 187 -9.91 -7.52 5.85
CA THR A 187 -9.19 -6.27 6.14
C THR A 187 -8.53 -6.29 7.53
N ARG A 188 -9.24 -6.81 8.56
CA ARG A 188 -8.69 -6.95 9.90
C ARG A 188 -7.54 -7.97 9.96
N LEU A 189 -7.66 -9.10 9.25
CA LEU A 189 -6.57 -10.07 9.16
C LEU A 189 -5.32 -9.46 8.52
N MET A 190 -5.48 -8.70 7.43
CA MET A 190 -4.36 -7.97 6.82
C MET A 190 -3.79 -6.93 7.78
N GLY A 191 -4.64 -6.21 8.52
CA GLY A 191 -4.22 -5.26 9.55
C GLY A 191 -3.36 -5.92 10.64
N LEU A 192 -3.72 -7.11 11.11
CA LEU A 192 -2.93 -7.84 12.11
C LEU A 192 -1.52 -8.21 11.58
N ILE A 193 -1.45 -8.71 10.35
CA ILE A 193 -0.17 -9.02 9.69
C ILE A 193 0.70 -7.77 9.58
N LEU A 194 0.09 -6.65 9.15
CA LEU A 194 0.79 -5.37 9.00
C LEU A 194 1.25 -4.78 10.33
N ALA A 195 0.49 -4.96 11.41
CA ALA A 195 0.92 -4.55 12.75
C ALA A 195 2.22 -5.24 13.17
N ALA A 196 2.30 -6.56 12.97
CA ALA A 196 3.50 -7.33 13.28
C ALA A 196 4.69 -6.88 12.41
N LEU A 197 4.49 -6.70 11.11
CA LEU A 197 5.52 -6.20 10.19
C LEU A 197 5.98 -4.78 10.55
N ALA A 198 5.07 -3.92 10.97
CA ALA A 198 5.37 -2.55 11.40
C ALA A 198 6.34 -2.54 12.58
N VAL A 199 6.06 -3.36 13.59
CA VAL A 199 6.93 -3.51 14.78
C VAL A 199 8.30 -4.05 14.38
N GLU A 200 8.37 -5.06 13.50
CA GLU A 200 9.64 -5.62 13.01
C GLU A 200 10.49 -4.56 12.27
N VAL A 201 9.87 -3.78 11.40
CA VAL A 201 10.56 -2.69 10.66
C VAL A 201 11.05 -1.60 11.61
N MET A 202 10.21 -1.19 12.58
CA MET A 202 10.61 -0.20 13.59
C MET A 202 11.75 -0.71 14.46
N ALA A 203 11.66 -1.94 14.97
CA ALA A 203 12.70 -2.55 15.81
C ALA A 203 14.04 -2.62 15.06
N THR A 204 14.03 -3.03 13.79
CA THR A 204 15.23 -3.03 12.92
C THR A 204 15.83 -1.63 12.77
N GLY A 205 14.98 -0.62 12.57
CA GLY A 205 15.43 0.78 12.48
C GLY A 205 16.03 1.29 13.79
N LEU A 206 15.37 1.02 14.91
CA LEU A 206 15.83 1.41 16.25
C LEU A 206 17.15 0.72 16.64
N GLY A 207 17.30 -0.58 16.35
CA GLY A 207 18.55 -1.31 16.58
C GLY A 207 19.73 -0.65 15.85
N LYS A 208 19.53 -0.25 14.59
CA LYS A 208 20.56 0.46 13.82
C LYS A 208 20.86 1.86 14.34
N LEU A 209 19.85 2.59 14.86
CA LEU A 209 20.05 3.93 15.45
C LEU A 209 20.71 3.85 16.83
N PHE A 210 20.38 2.81 17.60
CA PHE A 210 20.85 2.61 18.96
C PHE A 210 21.48 1.22 19.12
N PRO A 211 22.76 1.03 18.71
CA PRO A 211 23.43 -0.29 18.75
C PRO A 211 23.52 -0.91 20.15
N ILE A 212 23.31 -0.12 21.20
CA ILE A 212 23.26 -0.61 22.58
C ILE A 212 22.08 -1.58 22.80
N LEU A 213 20.97 -1.38 22.06
CA LEU A 213 19.79 -2.23 22.16
C LEU A 213 20.02 -3.66 21.59
N GLU A 214 20.92 -3.79 20.60
CA GLU A 214 21.28 -5.10 20.03
C GLU A 214 22.18 -5.94 20.96
N ARG A 215 22.87 -5.30 21.92
CA ARG A 215 23.76 -5.98 22.87
C ARG A 215 23.08 -6.42 24.16
N ALA A 216 21.83 -6.00 24.36
CA ALA A 216 21.07 -6.27 25.58
C ALA A 216 20.05 -7.42 25.43
N GLY A 217 19.92 -8.03 24.26
CA GLY A 217 19.09 -9.20 23.98
C GLY A 217 19.90 -10.35 23.47
#